data_5e5a0c7ef3d67aada38d14a7153d82dd
#
_entry.id   5e5a0c7ef3d67aada38d14a7153d82dd
#
_cell.length_a   1.000
_cell.length_b   1.000
_cell.length_c   1.000
_cell.angle_alpha   90.00
_cell.angle_beta   90.00
_cell.angle_gamma   90.00
#
_symmetry.space_group_name_H-M   'P 1'
#
loop_
_entity.id
_entity.type
_entity.pdbx_description
1 polymer ?
#
loop_
_entity_poly.entity_id
_entity_poly.type
_entity_poly.pdbx_seq_one_letter_code
_entity_poly.pdbx_strand_id
1 'polypeptide(L)'
;ISAGAVPGPACYNLGGVQPTVSDANLILGRLPENLVGGRMKLNKQKAINSVKQISKKLKISIEQAALGIIGIVNSNMTRAIRAVSVERGHDPRLFSLMPFGGAGGLHAVDIARELSIKNIIVPRSPGILCAEGLLLSNLQETFVKTCRTSLEGNFRDIEASIKELKNRAQKWFQNEGQNVGKKSLLLFIEMRY
;
A
#
# COMPACT_ATOMS: atom_id res chain seq x y z
N ILE A 1 -9.37 -2.24 12.86
CA ILE A 1 -9.02 -3.68 12.80
C ILE A 1 -9.49 -4.22 11.46
N SER A 2 -8.67 -5.01 10.77
CA SER A 2 -9.06 -5.68 9.51
C SER A 2 -10.02 -6.83 9.82
N ALA A 3 -11.05 -6.99 8.99
CA ALA A 3 -11.95 -8.15 9.06
C ALA A 3 -11.31 -9.44 8.48
N GLY A 4 -10.14 -9.31 7.83
CA GLY A 4 -9.47 -10.41 7.14
C GLY A 4 -10.25 -10.91 5.92
N ALA A 5 -9.85 -12.08 5.41
CA ALA A 5 -10.58 -12.78 4.35
C ALA A 5 -11.72 -13.64 4.91
N VAL A 6 -11.52 -14.23 6.08
CA VAL A 6 -12.48 -15.06 6.82
C VAL A 6 -12.49 -14.60 8.28
N PRO A 7 -13.63 -14.22 8.84
CA PRO A 7 -14.97 -14.15 8.23
C PRO A 7 -15.15 -13.05 7.18
N GLY A 8 -14.25 -12.05 7.12
CA GLY A 8 -14.28 -10.98 6.15
C GLY A 8 -15.47 -10.00 6.30
N PRO A 9 -15.69 -9.14 5.29
CA PRO A 9 -16.85 -8.27 5.21
C PRO A 9 -18.18 -9.02 5.29
N ALA A 10 -19.20 -8.41 5.88
CA ALA A 10 -20.51 -9.02 5.98
C ALA A 10 -21.10 -9.34 4.59
N CYS A 11 -20.85 -8.49 3.60
CA CYS A 11 -21.28 -8.68 2.22
C CYS A 11 -20.63 -9.88 1.52
N TYR A 12 -19.50 -10.40 2.00
CA TYR A 12 -18.84 -11.59 1.41
C TYR A 12 -19.59 -12.90 1.74
N ASN A 13 -20.50 -12.86 2.70
CA ASN A 13 -21.32 -14.01 3.09
C ASN A 13 -20.52 -15.20 3.65
N LEU A 14 -19.36 -14.94 4.26
CA LEU A 14 -18.46 -15.95 4.84
C LEU A 14 -18.50 -15.96 6.38
N GLY A 15 -19.59 -15.44 6.97
CA GLY A 15 -19.77 -15.39 8.43
C GLY A 15 -19.49 -14.04 9.08
N GLY A 16 -18.98 -13.04 8.35
CA GLY A 16 -18.80 -11.67 8.84
C GLY A 16 -20.13 -11.02 9.22
N VAL A 17 -20.17 -10.37 10.38
CA VAL A 17 -21.37 -9.67 10.90
C VAL A 17 -21.07 -8.21 11.27
N GLN A 18 -19.80 -7.86 11.40
CA GLN A 18 -19.37 -6.50 11.72
C GLN A 18 -19.33 -5.62 10.46
N PRO A 19 -19.71 -4.34 10.55
CA PRO A 19 -19.68 -3.42 9.42
C PRO A 19 -18.23 -3.15 8.98
N THR A 20 -18.00 -3.17 7.68
CA THR A 20 -16.70 -2.91 7.07
C THR A 20 -16.78 -1.79 6.04
N VAL A 21 -15.60 -1.33 5.59
CA VAL A 21 -15.49 -0.37 4.47
C VAL A 21 -16.08 -0.94 3.17
N SER A 22 -15.92 -2.26 2.94
CA SER A 22 -16.52 -2.95 1.78
C SER A 22 -18.04 -2.91 1.83
N ASP A 23 -18.63 -3.13 3.01
CA ASP A 23 -20.08 -3.06 3.20
C ASP A 23 -20.60 -1.64 2.94
N ALA A 24 -19.91 -0.63 3.45
CA ALA A 24 -20.25 0.78 3.21
C ALA A 24 -20.17 1.15 1.72
N ASN A 25 -19.10 0.76 1.02
CA ASN A 25 -18.97 0.99 -0.43
C ASN A 25 -20.04 0.29 -1.25
N LEU A 26 -20.45 -0.94 -0.86
CA LEU A 26 -21.53 -1.67 -1.52
C LEU A 26 -22.88 -0.96 -1.31
N ILE A 27 -23.19 -0.51 -0.09
CA ILE A 27 -24.42 0.24 0.22
C ILE A 27 -24.51 1.52 -0.61
N LEU A 28 -23.39 2.25 -0.72
CA LEU A 28 -23.31 3.51 -1.48
C LEU A 28 -23.24 3.31 -3.00
N GLY A 29 -23.26 2.07 -3.49
CA GLY A 29 -23.16 1.77 -4.93
C GLY A 29 -21.79 2.04 -5.55
N ARG A 30 -20.76 2.30 -4.74
CA ARG A 30 -19.37 2.47 -5.21
C ARG A 30 -18.72 1.13 -5.58
N LEU A 31 -19.17 0.05 -4.97
CA LEU A 31 -18.75 -1.31 -5.25
C LEU A 31 -19.91 -2.08 -5.89
N PRO A 32 -19.73 -2.73 -7.04
CA PRO A 32 -20.79 -3.52 -7.68
C PRO A 32 -21.07 -4.82 -6.91
N GLU A 33 -22.28 -5.34 -7.03
CA GLU A 33 -22.66 -6.60 -6.37
C GLU A 33 -21.94 -7.84 -6.93
N ASN A 34 -21.42 -7.74 -8.16
CA ASN A 34 -20.68 -8.82 -8.82
C ASN A 34 -19.23 -8.42 -9.00
N LEU A 35 -18.32 -9.17 -8.39
CA LEU A 35 -16.87 -8.99 -8.49
C LEU A 35 -16.22 -10.11 -9.29
N VAL A 36 -14.96 -9.90 -9.71
CA VAL A 36 -14.12 -10.90 -10.38
C VAL A 36 -14.82 -11.52 -11.60
N GLY A 37 -15.40 -10.66 -12.46
CA GLY A 37 -16.11 -11.14 -13.65
C GLY A 37 -17.35 -11.98 -13.34
N GLY A 38 -18.02 -11.71 -12.21
CA GLY A 38 -19.23 -12.44 -11.79
C GLY A 38 -18.98 -13.69 -10.93
N ARG A 39 -17.71 -14.05 -10.69
CA ARG A 39 -17.36 -15.23 -9.88
C ARG A 39 -17.66 -15.04 -8.40
N MET A 40 -17.72 -13.79 -7.93
CA MET A 40 -18.03 -13.47 -6.54
C MET A 40 -19.22 -12.52 -6.48
N LYS A 41 -20.33 -13.01 -5.90
CA LYS A 41 -21.54 -12.24 -5.69
C LYS A 41 -21.60 -11.73 -4.25
N LEU A 42 -21.68 -10.42 -4.08
CA LEU A 42 -21.80 -9.78 -2.77
C LEU A 42 -23.26 -9.77 -2.29
N ASN A 43 -23.46 -9.92 -0.99
CA ASN A 43 -24.78 -9.88 -0.36
C ASN A 43 -25.04 -8.47 0.22
N LYS A 44 -25.76 -7.65 -0.54
CA LYS A 44 -26.12 -6.28 -0.13
C LYS A 44 -26.96 -6.24 1.14
N GLN A 45 -27.86 -7.21 1.34
CA GLN A 45 -28.70 -7.25 2.54
C GLN A 45 -27.87 -7.48 3.82
N LYS A 46 -26.84 -8.32 3.76
CA LYS A 46 -25.92 -8.51 4.89
C LYS A 46 -25.09 -7.26 5.18
N ALA A 47 -24.65 -6.54 4.16
CA ALA A 47 -24.01 -5.23 4.32
C ALA A 47 -24.94 -4.24 5.04
N ILE A 48 -26.19 -4.12 4.57
CA ILE A 48 -27.20 -3.26 5.21
C ILE A 48 -27.41 -3.63 6.68
N ASN A 49 -27.55 -4.92 6.97
CA ASN A 49 -27.78 -5.40 8.33
C ASN A 49 -26.60 -5.11 9.26
N SER A 50 -25.36 -5.20 8.76
CA SER A 50 -24.16 -4.88 9.55
C SER A 50 -24.07 -3.38 9.86
N VAL A 51 -24.27 -2.51 8.85
CA VAL A 51 -24.21 -1.03 9.04
C VAL A 51 -25.39 -0.51 9.84
N LYS A 52 -26.56 -1.17 9.79
CA LYS A 52 -27.75 -0.85 10.59
C LYS A 52 -27.47 -0.82 12.10
N GLN A 53 -26.49 -1.56 12.58
CA GLN A 53 -26.07 -1.53 13.99
C GLN A 53 -25.53 -0.14 14.37
N ILE A 54 -24.73 0.48 13.51
CA ILE A 54 -24.19 1.83 13.69
C ILE A 54 -25.29 2.89 13.52
N SER A 55 -26.07 2.78 12.44
CA SER A 55 -27.19 3.66 12.13
C SER A 55 -28.15 3.81 13.32
N LYS A 56 -28.55 2.67 13.92
CA LYS A 56 -29.44 2.66 15.11
C LYS A 56 -28.81 3.34 16.32
N LYS A 57 -27.52 3.07 16.62
CA LYS A 57 -26.82 3.67 17.76
C LYS A 57 -26.69 5.19 17.63
N LEU A 58 -26.42 5.67 16.42
CA LEU A 58 -26.22 7.08 16.13
C LEU A 58 -27.52 7.82 15.75
N LYS A 59 -28.64 7.11 15.61
CA LYS A 59 -29.94 7.66 15.17
C LYS A 59 -29.85 8.41 13.83
N ILE A 60 -29.13 7.85 12.87
CA ILE A 60 -28.93 8.38 11.50
C ILE A 60 -29.37 7.34 10.47
N SER A 61 -29.50 7.76 9.21
CA SER A 61 -29.83 6.80 8.12
C SER A 61 -28.67 5.79 7.87
N ILE A 62 -28.98 4.71 7.18
CA ILE A 62 -27.96 3.70 6.81
C ILE A 62 -26.93 4.30 5.85
N GLU A 63 -27.38 5.13 4.92
CA GLU A 63 -26.52 5.85 3.97
C GLU A 63 -25.60 6.83 4.69
N GLN A 64 -26.13 7.60 5.66
CA GLN A 64 -25.30 8.49 6.47
C GLN A 64 -24.26 7.73 7.30
N ALA A 65 -24.63 6.57 7.86
CA ALA A 65 -23.67 5.72 8.56
C ALA A 65 -22.59 5.18 7.62
N ALA A 66 -22.98 4.73 6.41
CA ALA A 66 -22.04 4.28 5.39
C ALA A 66 -21.09 5.40 4.93
N LEU A 67 -21.62 6.62 4.68
CA LEU A 67 -20.79 7.80 4.36
C LEU A 67 -19.82 8.14 5.50
N GLY A 68 -20.28 8.04 6.75
CA GLY A 68 -19.44 8.26 7.93
C GLY A 68 -18.27 7.27 8.00
N ILE A 69 -18.51 5.99 7.72
CA ILE A 69 -17.45 4.96 7.65
C ILE A 69 -16.41 5.33 6.59
N ILE A 70 -16.86 5.72 5.39
CA ILE A 70 -15.96 6.11 4.29
C ILE A 70 -15.19 7.39 4.66
N GLY A 71 -15.85 8.38 5.26
CA GLY A 71 -15.21 9.62 5.69
C GLY A 71 -14.07 9.37 6.68
N ILE A 72 -14.28 8.52 7.68
CA ILE A 72 -13.23 8.16 8.67
C ILE A 72 -12.03 7.49 7.97
N VAL A 73 -12.29 6.57 7.05
CA VAL A 73 -11.23 5.86 6.33
C VAL A 73 -10.46 6.82 5.43
N ASN A 74 -11.16 7.70 4.70
CA ASN A 74 -10.51 8.70 3.85
C ASN A 74 -9.64 9.66 4.68
N SER A 75 -10.12 10.15 5.83
CA SER A 75 -9.33 10.97 6.74
C SER A 75 -8.09 10.26 7.27
N ASN A 76 -8.17 8.95 7.55
CA ASN A 76 -7.01 8.16 7.96
C ASN A 76 -5.99 8.04 6.82
N MET A 77 -6.43 7.80 5.58
CA MET A 77 -5.57 7.74 4.40
C MET A 77 -4.94 9.10 4.09
N THR A 78 -5.71 10.19 4.16
CA THR A 78 -5.22 11.56 4.00
C THR A 78 -4.12 11.89 5.00
N ARG A 79 -4.29 11.49 6.27
CA ARG A 79 -3.28 11.68 7.31
C ARG A 79 -2.01 10.90 6.99
N ALA A 80 -2.09 9.65 6.53
CA ALA A 80 -0.94 8.88 6.12
C ALA A 80 -0.20 9.52 4.93
N ILE A 81 -0.93 10.07 3.96
CA ILE A 81 -0.32 10.79 2.83
C ILE A 81 0.38 12.06 3.31
N ARG A 82 -0.23 12.82 4.24
CA ARG A 82 0.41 14.02 4.83
C ARG A 82 1.70 13.68 5.56
N ALA A 83 1.76 12.57 6.28
CA ALA A 83 2.96 12.13 7.00
C ALA A 83 4.14 11.84 6.07
N VAL A 84 3.90 11.37 4.85
CA VAL A 84 4.96 11.10 3.86
C VAL A 84 5.21 12.25 2.88
N SER A 85 4.39 13.29 2.89
CA SER A 85 4.50 14.47 2.02
C SER A 85 4.71 15.75 2.83
N VAL A 86 3.66 16.30 3.41
CA VAL A 86 3.69 17.60 4.11
C VAL A 86 4.72 17.62 5.24
N GLU A 87 4.76 16.58 6.08
CA GLU A 87 5.72 16.49 7.20
C GLU A 87 7.18 16.36 6.72
N ARG A 88 7.38 16.01 5.44
CA ARG A 88 8.68 15.98 4.78
C ARG A 88 8.95 17.21 3.91
N GLY A 89 8.11 18.24 3.99
CA GLY A 89 8.29 19.48 3.24
C GLY A 89 7.78 19.44 1.79
N HIS A 90 7.03 18.40 1.40
CA HIS A 90 6.46 18.29 0.05
C HIS A 90 5.01 18.78 0.05
N ASP A 91 4.68 19.68 -0.87
CA ASP A 91 3.30 20.13 -1.06
C ASP A 91 2.53 19.15 -1.95
N PRO A 92 1.51 18.42 -1.43
CA PRO A 92 0.77 17.43 -2.20
C PRO A 92 0.03 18.02 -3.41
N ARG A 93 -0.27 19.31 -3.42
CA ARG A 93 -0.93 20.00 -4.53
C ARG A 93 -0.09 20.06 -5.80
N LEU A 94 1.23 19.87 -5.68
CA LEU A 94 2.17 19.84 -6.80
C LEU A 94 2.34 18.43 -7.41
N PHE A 95 1.70 17.42 -6.82
CA PHE A 95 1.79 16.04 -7.26
C PHE A 95 0.48 15.55 -7.87
N SER A 96 0.56 14.40 -8.54
CA SER A 96 -0.61 13.64 -8.98
C SER A 96 -0.82 12.44 -8.05
N LEU A 97 -2.07 12.09 -7.78
CA LEU A 97 -2.43 10.90 -7.01
C LEU A 97 -2.60 9.71 -7.96
N MET A 98 -1.87 8.62 -7.73
CA MET A 98 -2.04 7.38 -8.49
C MET A 98 -2.55 6.27 -7.57
N PRO A 99 -3.87 5.99 -7.58
CA PRO A 99 -4.43 4.88 -6.83
C PRO A 99 -4.14 3.55 -7.53
N PHE A 100 -3.76 2.56 -6.74
CA PHE A 100 -3.58 1.19 -7.23
C PHE A 100 -4.06 0.17 -6.20
N GLY A 101 -4.08 -1.13 -6.59
CA GLY A 101 -4.70 -2.19 -5.81
C GLY A 101 -6.22 -2.30 -6.08
N GLY A 102 -6.86 -3.28 -5.44
CA GLY A 102 -8.27 -3.60 -5.71
C GLY A 102 -9.28 -2.52 -5.28
N ALA A 103 -8.99 -1.77 -4.22
CA ALA A 103 -9.91 -0.81 -3.62
C ALA A 103 -9.44 0.65 -3.69
N GLY A 104 -8.19 0.92 -4.08
CA GLY A 104 -7.60 2.26 -4.06
C GLY A 104 -8.42 3.29 -4.85
N GLY A 105 -8.94 2.92 -6.00
CA GLY A 105 -9.77 3.77 -6.84
C GLY A 105 -11.07 4.26 -6.19
N LEU A 106 -11.64 3.49 -5.26
CA LEU A 106 -12.89 3.84 -4.57
C LEU A 106 -12.77 5.08 -3.66
N HIS A 107 -11.56 5.42 -3.27
CA HIS A 107 -11.25 6.49 -2.32
C HIS A 107 -10.51 7.67 -2.96
N ALA A 108 -9.91 7.46 -4.13
CA ALA A 108 -8.96 8.41 -4.73
C ALA A 108 -9.52 9.81 -4.94
N VAL A 109 -10.76 9.94 -5.40
CA VAL A 109 -11.39 11.23 -5.69
C VAL A 109 -11.62 12.03 -4.41
N ASP A 110 -12.13 11.39 -3.36
CA ASP A 110 -12.40 12.04 -2.08
C ASP A 110 -11.08 12.51 -1.43
N ILE A 111 -10.05 11.66 -1.45
CA ILE A 111 -8.71 11.96 -0.95
C ILE A 111 -8.06 13.12 -1.73
N ALA A 112 -8.14 13.09 -3.07
CA ALA A 112 -7.59 14.14 -3.91
C ALA A 112 -8.25 15.49 -3.63
N ARG A 113 -9.58 15.51 -3.42
CA ARG A 113 -10.31 16.73 -3.05
C ARG A 113 -9.85 17.25 -1.69
N GLU A 114 -9.71 16.40 -0.69
CA GLU A 114 -9.28 16.78 0.66
C GLU A 114 -7.84 17.33 0.68
N LEU A 115 -6.95 16.79 -0.15
CA LEU A 115 -5.56 17.23 -0.29
C LEU A 115 -5.37 18.33 -1.35
N SER A 116 -6.44 18.76 -2.04
CA SER A 116 -6.38 19.70 -3.17
C SER A 116 -5.45 19.25 -4.29
N ILE A 117 -5.31 17.95 -4.50
CA ILE A 117 -4.58 17.34 -5.61
C ILE A 117 -5.43 17.46 -6.87
N LYS A 118 -4.88 18.06 -7.93
CA LYS A 118 -5.64 18.36 -9.15
C LYS A 118 -5.78 17.16 -10.08
N ASN A 119 -4.79 16.27 -10.10
CA ASN A 119 -4.70 15.19 -11.06
C ASN A 119 -4.74 13.82 -10.37
N ILE A 120 -5.58 12.93 -10.90
CA ILE A 120 -5.58 11.52 -10.53
C ILE A 120 -5.19 10.72 -11.77
N ILE A 121 -4.13 9.91 -11.65
CA ILE A 121 -3.65 9.05 -12.71
C ILE A 121 -4.12 7.63 -12.40
N VAL A 122 -4.99 7.08 -13.22
CA VAL A 122 -5.43 5.69 -13.10
C VAL A 122 -4.59 4.85 -14.05
N PRO A 123 -3.74 3.93 -13.54
CA PRO A 123 -2.95 3.05 -14.41
C PRO A 123 -3.86 2.08 -15.18
N ARG A 124 -3.33 1.52 -16.26
CA ARG A 124 -4.11 0.61 -17.14
C ARG A 124 -4.64 -0.62 -16.40
N SER A 125 -3.85 -1.15 -15.48
CA SER A 125 -4.15 -2.36 -14.71
C SER A 125 -3.96 -2.10 -13.20
N PRO A 126 -4.79 -1.25 -12.57
CA PRO A 126 -4.54 -0.80 -11.20
C PRO A 126 -4.52 -1.95 -10.18
N GLY A 127 -5.33 -3.00 -10.42
CA GLY A 127 -5.42 -4.15 -9.51
C GLY A 127 -4.17 -5.04 -9.45
N ILE A 128 -3.35 -5.01 -10.50
CA ILE A 128 -2.13 -5.84 -10.61
C ILE A 128 -0.86 -5.01 -10.79
N LEU A 129 -0.92 -3.69 -10.58
CA LEU A 129 0.22 -2.79 -10.79
C LEU A 129 1.48 -3.22 -10.02
N CYS A 130 1.32 -3.74 -8.80
CA CYS A 130 2.44 -4.25 -8.02
C CYS A 130 3.11 -5.45 -8.68
N ALA A 131 2.34 -6.36 -9.28
CA ALA A 131 2.86 -7.51 -10.00
C ALA A 131 3.56 -7.08 -11.31
N GLU A 132 2.97 -6.14 -12.04
CA GLU A 132 3.62 -5.52 -13.22
C GLU A 132 4.93 -4.84 -12.83
N GLY A 133 4.95 -4.07 -11.73
CA GLY A 133 6.14 -3.43 -11.21
C GLY A 133 7.23 -4.43 -10.82
N LEU A 134 6.85 -5.55 -10.21
CA LEU A 134 7.80 -6.62 -9.86
C LEU A 134 8.43 -7.26 -11.10
N LEU A 135 7.64 -7.48 -12.15
CA LEU A 135 8.15 -8.04 -13.42
C LEU A 135 9.09 -7.06 -14.15
N LEU A 136 8.89 -5.75 -13.98
CA LEU A 136 9.70 -4.71 -14.61
C LEU A 136 10.90 -4.29 -13.74
N SER A 137 10.94 -4.69 -12.48
CA SER A 137 12.02 -4.32 -11.57
C SER A 137 13.29 -5.13 -11.86
N ASN A 138 14.43 -4.47 -11.68
CA ASN A 138 15.71 -5.19 -11.72
C ASN A 138 15.83 -6.11 -10.51
N LEU A 139 16.46 -7.26 -10.72
CA LEU A 139 16.85 -8.13 -9.63
C LEU A 139 17.95 -7.42 -8.82
N GLN A 140 17.67 -7.17 -7.53
CA GLN A 140 18.57 -6.42 -6.65
C GLN A 140 18.67 -7.09 -5.29
N GLU A 141 19.87 -7.10 -4.73
CA GLU A 141 20.14 -7.55 -3.37
C GLU A 141 21.02 -6.53 -2.65
N THR A 142 20.77 -6.33 -1.37
CA THR A 142 21.51 -5.39 -0.53
C THR A 142 22.25 -6.15 0.56
N PHE A 143 23.57 -6.00 0.59
CA PHE A 143 24.43 -6.57 1.62
C PHE A 143 24.92 -5.47 2.54
N VAL A 144 24.66 -5.60 3.84
CA VAL A 144 25.05 -4.62 4.85
C VAL A 144 26.03 -5.26 5.82
N LYS A 145 27.01 -4.49 6.24
CA LYS A 145 27.96 -4.84 7.30
C LYS A 145 28.28 -3.61 8.12
N THR A 146 28.14 -3.70 9.43
CA THR A 146 28.57 -2.66 10.36
C THR A 146 30.08 -2.77 10.59
N CYS A 147 30.80 -1.68 10.39
CA CYS A 147 32.21 -1.54 10.71
C CYS A 147 32.35 -0.37 11.69
N ARG A 148 32.84 -0.63 12.91
CA ARG A 148 33.07 0.40 13.93
C ARG A 148 34.57 0.70 13.96
N THR A 149 34.98 1.72 13.20
CA THR A 149 36.35 2.16 13.16
C THR A 149 36.41 3.70 13.04
N SER A 150 37.48 4.32 13.54
CA SER A 150 37.70 5.74 13.35
C SER A 150 38.29 6.00 11.97
N LEU A 151 37.91 7.14 11.35
CA LEU A 151 38.50 7.59 10.10
C LEU A 151 39.96 8.06 10.25
N GLU A 152 40.38 8.37 11.47
CA GLU A 152 41.77 8.79 11.77
C GLU A 152 42.72 7.58 11.92
N GLY A 153 42.18 6.35 11.77
CA GLY A 153 42.90 5.13 12.06
C GLY A 153 43.20 4.28 10.84
N ASN A 154 43.26 3.00 11.08
CA ASN A 154 43.63 1.98 10.10
C ASN A 154 42.45 1.59 9.19
N PHE A 155 42.49 1.94 7.91
CA PHE A 155 41.49 1.61 6.91
C PHE A 155 41.40 0.11 6.59
N ARG A 156 42.28 -0.76 7.14
CA ARG A 156 42.30 -2.20 6.87
C ARG A 156 40.96 -2.89 7.21
N ASP A 157 40.29 -2.46 8.30
CA ASP A 157 39.00 -3.03 8.70
C ASP A 157 37.89 -2.66 7.72
N ILE A 158 37.94 -1.45 7.17
CA ILE A 158 37.02 -1.00 6.13
C ILE A 158 37.26 -1.78 4.85
N GLU A 159 38.52 -1.92 4.42
CA GLU A 159 38.90 -2.69 3.22
C GLU A 159 38.50 -4.16 3.35
N ALA A 160 38.72 -4.78 4.51
CA ALA A 160 38.31 -6.15 4.78
C ALA A 160 36.78 -6.29 4.70
N SER A 161 36.04 -5.35 5.24
CA SER A 161 34.59 -5.33 5.20
C SER A 161 34.06 -5.16 3.77
N ILE A 162 34.66 -4.27 2.98
CA ILE A 162 34.32 -4.08 1.56
C ILE A 162 34.59 -5.37 0.77
N LYS A 163 35.74 -6.01 1.01
CA LYS A 163 36.11 -7.27 0.34
C LYS A 163 35.12 -8.39 0.65
N GLU A 164 34.71 -8.52 1.91
CA GLU A 164 33.69 -9.48 2.31
C GLU A 164 32.35 -9.24 1.63
N LEU A 165 31.86 -7.98 1.62
CA LEU A 165 30.60 -7.62 0.97
C LEU A 165 30.67 -7.89 -0.55
N LYS A 166 31.79 -7.54 -1.21
CA LYS A 166 31.98 -7.87 -2.62
C LYS A 166 31.95 -9.38 -2.90
N ASN A 167 32.56 -10.17 -2.04
CA ASN A 167 32.54 -11.64 -2.17
C ASN A 167 31.12 -12.21 -1.99
N ARG A 168 30.32 -11.67 -1.05
CA ARG A 168 28.92 -12.05 -0.87
C ARG A 168 28.09 -11.70 -2.11
N ALA A 169 28.26 -10.50 -2.65
CA ALA A 169 27.59 -10.08 -3.87
C ALA A 169 27.98 -10.94 -5.09
N GLN A 170 29.27 -11.31 -5.25
CA GLN A 170 29.72 -12.18 -6.30
C GLN A 170 29.10 -13.58 -6.21
N LYS A 171 29.04 -14.16 -5.01
CA LYS A 171 28.36 -15.45 -4.78
C LYS A 171 26.88 -15.38 -5.13
N TRP A 172 26.21 -14.31 -4.74
CA TRP A 172 24.80 -14.10 -5.10
C TRP A 172 24.61 -14.00 -6.62
N PHE A 173 25.45 -13.25 -7.33
CA PHE A 173 25.42 -13.18 -8.79
C PHE A 173 25.70 -14.54 -9.47
N GLN A 174 26.45 -15.42 -8.85
CA GLN A 174 26.69 -16.77 -9.37
C GLN A 174 25.47 -17.66 -9.20
N ASN A 175 24.76 -17.54 -8.08
CA ASN A 175 23.59 -18.37 -7.76
C ASN A 175 22.34 -17.93 -8.51
N GLU A 176 22.05 -16.62 -8.49
CA GLU A 176 20.80 -16.06 -9.04
C GLU A 176 20.96 -15.57 -10.49
N GLY A 177 22.18 -15.32 -10.91
CA GLY A 177 22.49 -14.50 -12.08
C GLY A 177 22.83 -15.25 -13.36
N GLN A 178 22.54 -16.53 -13.52
CA GLN A 178 22.93 -17.29 -14.74
C GLN A 178 22.27 -16.77 -16.02
N ASN A 179 21.13 -16.06 -15.93
CA ASN A 179 20.37 -15.53 -17.08
C ASN A 179 20.13 -14.02 -17.01
N VAL A 180 20.87 -13.28 -16.18
CA VAL A 180 20.63 -11.85 -15.98
C VAL A 180 21.61 -11.05 -16.85
N GLY A 181 21.10 -9.98 -17.48
CA GLY A 181 21.86 -9.07 -18.33
C GLY A 181 23.04 -8.36 -17.62
N LYS A 182 23.15 -7.05 -17.78
CA LYS A 182 24.27 -6.28 -17.21
C LYS A 182 24.24 -6.31 -15.67
N LYS A 183 25.32 -6.81 -15.06
CA LYS A 183 25.53 -6.80 -13.60
C LYS A 183 26.21 -5.51 -13.17
N SER A 184 25.73 -4.89 -12.11
CA SER A 184 26.36 -3.72 -11.50
C SER A 184 26.44 -3.88 -9.98
N LEU A 185 27.50 -3.34 -9.38
CA LEU A 185 27.70 -3.32 -7.94
C LEU A 185 27.91 -1.86 -7.52
N LEU A 186 27.05 -1.40 -6.61
CA LEU A 186 27.16 -0.07 -6.00
C LEU A 186 27.62 -0.24 -4.55
N LEU A 187 28.59 0.56 -4.13
CA LEU A 187 29.10 0.58 -2.77
C LEU A 187 28.69 1.90 -2.11
N PHE A 188 28.05 1.80 -0.95
CA PHE A 188 27.72 2.95 -0.10
C PHE A 188 28.39 2.78 1.25
N ILE A 189 28.82 3.89 1.85
CA ILE A 189 29.35 3.95 3.21
C ILE A 189 28.53 4.99 3.96
N GLU A 190 27.84 4.55 5.01
CA GLU A 190 27.17 5.45 5.94
C GLU A 190 28.10 5.74 7.11
N MET A 191 28.36 7.01 7.35
CA MET A 191 29.19 7.48 8.45
C MET A 191 28.35 8.27 9.45
N ARG A 192 28.67 8.14 10.73
CA ARG A 192 28.04 8.91 11.82
C ARG A 192 29.13 9.60 12.62
N TYR A 193 28.83 10.81 13.04
CA TYR A 193 29.67 11.60 13.96
C TYR A 193 29.40 11.17 15.40
#